data_0e9fb2015970f368d27e585e28cb1db4
#
_entry.id   0e9fb2015970f368d27e585e28cb1db4
#
_cell.length_a   1.000
_cell.length_b   1.000
_cell.length_c   1.000
_cell.angle_alpha   90.00
_cell.angle_beta   90.00
_cell.angle_gamma   90.00
#
_symmetry.space_group_name_H-M   'P 1'
#
loop_
_entity.id
_entity.type
_entity.pdbx_description
1 polymer ?
#
loop_
_entity_poly.entity_id
_entity_poly.type
_entity_poly.pdbx_seq_one_letter_code
_entity_poly.pdbx_strand_id
1 'polypeptide(L)'
;VFTLSEGHSAQICTAQLGKARLHLKLLDYLNHDWKSEYHIKPNQQDISFVSFTCVTEMEKTDLDIAVHMTYNTGQTVVAFHSPYWMVNKTGRMLQYKADGIHRKHPPNYKKPVLFSFQPGPWLFTFVGFFSTLLH
;
A
#
# COMPACT_ATOMS: atom_id res chain seq x y z
N VAL A 1 5.70 -20.11 2.12
CA VAL A 1 6.09 -18.71 1.80
C VAL A 1 5.97 -18.50 0.30
N PHE A 2 5.28 -17.43 -0.10
CA PHE A 2 5.14 -17.04 -1.50
C PHE A 2 5.77 -15.69 -1.72
N THR A 3 6.49 -15.53 -2.82
CA THR A 3 6.96 -14.22 -3.28
C THR A 3 6.23 -13.91 -4.58
N LEU A 4 5.51 -12.79 -4.62
CA LEU A 4 4.71 -12.37 -5.76
C LEU A 4 5.30 -11.10 -6.38
N SER A 5 5.39 -11.09 -7.70
CA SER A 5 5.59 -9.88 -8.48
C SER A 5 4.25 -9.18 -8.73
N GLU A 6 4.31 -7.92 -9.12
CA GLU A 6 3.14 -7.15 -9.52
C GLU A 6 2.29 -7.90 -10.56
N GLY A 7 0.97 -7.88 -10.36
CA GLY A 7 0.02 -8.54 -11.26
C GLY A 7 -0.06 -10.07 -11.14
N HIS A 8 0.71 -10.67 -10.23
CA HIS A 8 0.67 -12.12 -10.01
C HIS A 8 -0.19 -12.48 -8.79
N SER A 9 -0.64 -13.71 -8.76
CA SER A 9 -1.44 -14.27 -7.66
C SER A 9 -0.91 -15.64 -7.22
N ALA A 10 -1.17 -15.99 -5.97
CA ALA A 10 -0.91 -17.31 -5.42
C ALA A 10 -2.14 -17.85 -4.73
N GLN A 11 -2.38 -19.15 -4.83
CA GLN A 11 -3.48 -19.81 -4.16
C GLN A 11 -3.02 -20.35 -2.80
N ILE A 12 -3.81 -20.06 -1.76
CA ILE A 12 -3.59 -20.56 -0.41
C ILE A 12 -4.75 -21.52 -0.06
N CYS A 13 -4.46 -22.81 -0.05
CA CYS A 13 -5.48 -23.83 0.16
C CYS A 13 -5.80 -24.14 1.63
N THR A 14 -4.93 -23.72 2.55
CA THR A 14 -5.00 -24.08 3.98
C THR A 14 -5.54 -22.98 4.88
N ALA A 15 -5.85 -21.80 4.34
CA ALA A 15 -6.34 -20.67 5.12
C ALA A 15 -7.82 -20.85 5.47
N GLN A 16 -8.15 -20.76 6.75
CA GLN A 16 -9.53 -20.69 7.22
C GLN A 16 -9.91 -19.24 7.49
N LEU A 17 -11.01 -18.80 6.89
CA LEU A 17 -11.58 -17.48 7.18
C LEU A 17 -11.88 -17.33 8.68
N GLY A 18 -11.54 -16.17 9.22
CA GLY A 18 -11.70 -15.86 10.63
C GLY A 18 -10.56 -16.32 11.55
N LYS A 19 -9.70 -17.23 11.09
CA LYS A 19 -8.52 -17.69 11.83
C LYS A 19 -7.20 -17.39 11.13
N ALA A 20 -7.25 -17.19 9.82
CA ALA A 20 -6.05 -16.98 9.01
C ALA A 20 -5.45 -15.59 9.28
N ARG A 21 -4.15 -15.59 9.57
CA ARG A 21 -3.31 -14.39 9.65
C ARG A 21 -2.23 -14.50 8.61
N LEU A 22 -2.13 -13.47 7.77
CA LEU A 22 -1.10 -13.38 6.75
C LEU A 22 -0.01 -12.44 7.24
N HIS A 23 1.21 -12.96 7.30
CA HIS A 23 2.39 -12.12 7.49
C HIS A 23 2.85 -11.65 6.13
N LEU A 24 2.77 -10.35 5.92
CA LEU A 24 3.04 -9.70 4.64
C LEU A 24 4.34 -8.93 4.69
N LYS A 25 5.08 -8.97 3.60
CA LYS A 25 6.25 -8.12 3.39
C LYS A 25 6.15 -7.43 2.03
N LEU A 26 6.41 -6.13 2.01
CA LEU A 26 6.69 -5.39 0.80
C LEU A 26 8.22 -5.28 0.71
N LEU A 27 8.79 -5.96 -0.29
CA LEU A 27 10.24 -6.10 -0.40
C LEU A 27 10.85 -4.95 -1.20
N ASP A 28 11.99 -4.48 -0.72
CA ASP A 28 12.81 -3.48 -1.41
C ASP A 28 12.02 -2.22 -1.85
N TYR A 29 11.03 -1.81 -1.07
CA TYR A 29 10.32 -0.57 -1.31
C TYR A 29 11.02 0.58 -0.57
N LEU A 30 11.43 1.63 -1.30
CA LEU A 30 12.27 2.73 -0.81
C LEU A 30 13.57 2.22 -0.16
N ASN A 31 14.15 1.13 -0.72
CA ASN A 31 15.36 0.44 -0.24
C ASN A 31 15.21 -0.18 1.17
N HIS A 32 14.00 -0.46 1.59
CA HIS A 32 13.68 -1.11 2.86
C HIS A 32 12.62 -2.18 2.69
N ASP A 33 12.57 -3.09 3.63
CA ASP A 33 11.48 -4.06 3.75
C ASP A 33 10.43 -3.53 4.73
N TRP A 34 9.19 -3.60 4.31
CA TRP A 34 8.04 -3.20 5.09
C TRP A 34 7.25 -4.43 5.51
N LYS A 35 6.76 -4.45 6.72
CA LYS A 35 6.07 -5.60 7.29
C LYS A 35 4.65 -5.24 7.71
N SER A 36 3.76 -6.21 7.56
CA SER A 36 2.39 -6.12 8.05
C SER A 36 1.87 -7.49 8.46
N GLU A 37 0.83 -7.46 9.26
CA GLU A 37 0.02 -8.63 9.58
C GLU A 37 -1.43 -8.33 9.21
N TYR A 38 -2.01 -9.19 8.38
CA TYR A 38 -3.38 -9.06 7.91
C TYR A 38 -4.22 -10.23 8.40
N HIS A 39 -5.28 -9.92 9.13
CA HIS A 39 -6.24 -10.90 9.60
C HIS A 39 -7.45 -10.96 8.66
N ILE A 40 -7.63 -12.09 7.98
CA ILE A 40 -8.77 -12.32 7.10
C ILE A 40 -9.99 -12.64 7.95
N LYS A 41 -10.93 -11.71 8.05
CA LYS A 41 -12.18 -11.86 8.80
C LYS A 41 -13.30 -12.33 7.88
N PRO A 42 -14.24 -13.17 8.35
CA PRO A 42 -15.47 -13.43 7.61
C PRO A 42 -16.33 -12.15 7.57
N ASN A 43 -17.10 -11.98 6.50
CA ASN A 43 -17.98 -10.82 6.31
C ASN A 43 -17.31 -9.44 6.44
N GLN A 44 -16.08 -9.38 6.00
CA GLN A 44 -15.33 -8.13 5.97
C GLN A 44 -15.87 -7.23 4.85
N GLN A 45 -15.73 -5.91 5.00
CA GLN A 45 -16.04 -4.97 3.94
C GLN A 45 -15.21 -5.26 2.68
N ASP A 46 -15.79 -5.02 1.51
CA ASP A 46 -15.15 -5.27 0.22
C ASP A 46 -13.82 -4.52 0.07
N ILE A 47 -13.75 -3.33 0.63
CA ILE A 47 -12.54 -2.50 0.64
C ILE A 47 -12.17 -2.17 2.08
N SER A 48 -10.92 -2.43 2.42
CA SER A 48 -10.32 -2.09 3.71
C SER A 48 -8.87 -1.65 3.51
N PHE A 49 -8.16 -1.36 4.60
CA PHE A 49 -6.76 -0.96 4.55
C PHE A 49 -5.94 -1.78 5.52
N VAL A 50 -4.69 -1.99 5.18
CA VAL A 50 -3.69 -2.61 6.03
C VAL A 50 -2.46 -1.73 6.08
N SER A 51 -1.91 -1.50 7.28
CA SER A 51 -0.69 -0.72 7.47
C SER A 51 0.54 -1.60 7.40
N PHE A 52 1.45 -1.25 6.53
CA PHE A 52 2.80 -1.77 6.49
C PHE A 52 3.74 -0.84 7.25
N THR A 53 4.58 -1.39 8.07
CA THR A 53 5.52 -0.63 8.89
C THR A 53 6.96 -0.91 8.48
N CYS A 54 7.73 0.14 8.35
CA CYS A 54 9.17 0.11 8.25
C CYS A 54 9.78 0.77 9.48
N VAL A 55 10.71 0.08 10.13
CA VAL A 55 11.45 0.61 11.27
C VAL A 55 12.90 0.76 10.85
N THR A 56 13.40 1.99 10.92
CA THR A 56 14.81 2.32 10.74
C THR A 56 15.42 2.77 12.08
N GLU A 57 16.71 3.01 12.13
CA GLU A 57 17.37 3.52 13.33
C GLU A 57 16.86 4.92 13.76
N MET A 58 16.31 5.67 12.82
CA MET A 58 15.90 7.06 13.04
C MET A 58 14.39 7.23 13.24
N GLU A 59 13.59 6.40 12.61
CA GLU A 59 12.13 6.56 12.64
C GLU A 59 11.36 5.26 12.36
N LYS A 60 10.11 5.26 12.78
CA LYS A 60 9.11 4.29 12.39
C LYS A 60 8.17 4.97 11.40
N THR A 61 7.99 4.37 10.22
CA THR A 61 7.12 4.90 9.18
C THR A 61 6.07 3.85 8.81
N ASP A 62 4.83 4.30 8.65
CA ASP A 62 3.71 3.46 8.23
C ASP A 62 3.26 3.83 6.80
N LEU A 63 2.79 2.82 6.08
CA LEU A 63 2.25 2.92 4.74
C LEU A 63 0.94 2.14 4.66
N ASP A 64 -0.16 2.80 4.37
CA ASP A 64 -1.45 2.16 4.19
C ASP A 64 -1.62 1.65 2.76
N ILE A 65 -1.98 0.38 2.65
CA ILE A 65 -2.27 -0.30 1.39
C ILE A 65 -3.74 -0.71 1.39
N ALA A 66 -4.41 -0.49 0.28
CA ALA A 66 -5.80 -0.92 0.11
C ALA A 66 -5.88 -2.44 -0.06
N VAL A 67 -6.88 -3.02 0.57
CA VAL A 67 -7.21 -4.44 0.46
C VAL A 67 -8.60 -4.55 -0.12
N HIS A 68 -8.71 -5.20 -1.26
CA HIS A 68 -9.98 -5.49 -1.91
C HIS A 68 -10.28 -6.98 -1.79
N MET A 69 -11.42 -7.30 -1.20
CA MET A 69 -11.90 -8.66 -1.06
C MET A 69 -13.04 -8.92 -2.02
N THR A 70 -12.94 -10.01 -2.78
CA THR A 70 -13.97 -10.48 -3.68
C THR A 70 -14.36 -11.92 -3.31
N TYR A 71 -15.63 -12.16 -3.14
CA TYR A 71 -16.18 -13.46 -2.80
C TYR A 71 -16.81 -14.08 -4.05
N ASN A 72 -16.21 -15.18 -4.50
CA ASN A 72 -16.74 -16.00 -5.57
C ASN A 72 -17.17 -17.35 -4.99
N THR A 73 -17.97 -18.13 -5.73
CA THR A 73 -18.39 -19.45 -5.28
C THR A 73 -17.18 -20.35 -4.95
N GLY A 74 -17.02 -20.65 -3.66
CA GLY A 74 -15.94 -21.51 -3.17
C GLY A 74 -14.54 -20.87 -3.14
N GLN A 75 -14.43 -19.57 -3.43
CA GLN A 75 -13.15 -18.87 -3.45
C GLN A 75 -13.26 -17.46 -2.92
N THR A 76 -12.32 -17.07 -2.09
CA THR A 76 -12.13 -15.68 -1.66
C THR A 76 -10.83 -15.14 -2.26
N VAL A 77 -10.93 -14.02 -2.95
CA VAL A 77 -9.77 -13.31 -3.51
C VAL A 77 -9.46 -12.11 -2.63
N VAL A 78 -8.22 -12.02 -2.18
CA VAL A 78 -7.70 -10.88 -1.42
C VAL A 78 -6.65 -10.18 -2.28
N ALA A 79 -6.94 -8.97 -2.71
CA ALA A 79 -6.05 -8.17 -3.53
C ALA A 79 -5.48 -7.01 -2.73
N PHE A 80 -4.15 -6.90 -2.70
CA PHE A 80 -3.43 -5.77 -2.10
C PHE A 80 -2.99 -4.83 -3.20
N HIS A 81 -3.34 -3.55 -3.09
CA HIS A 81 -2.97 -2.57 -4.08
C HIS A 81 -2.82 -1.16 -3.50
N SER A 82 -2.01 -0.35 -4.13
CA SER A 82 -1.99 1.08 -3.88
C SER A 82 -2.85 1.77 -4.94
N PRO A 83 -3.85 2.57 -4.56
CA PRO A 83 -4.68 3.28 -5.53
C PRO A 83 -3.90 4.35 -6.29
N TYR A 84 -2.82 4.85 -5.70
CA TYR A 84 -1.98 5.88 -6.31
C TYR A 84 -0.50 5.53 -6.21
N TRP A 85 0.23 5.81 -7.27
CA TRP A 85 1.67 5.68 -7.32
C TRP A 85 2.27 6.76 -8.22
N MET A 86 3.43 7.26 -7.84
CA MET A 86 4.09 8.38 -8.47
C MET A 86 5.43 7.94 -9.02
N VAL A 87 5.75 8.36 -10.23
CA VAL A 87 7.04 8.13 -10.87
C VAL A 87 7.76 9.46 -11.01
N ASN A 88 8.98 9.55 -10.49
CA ASN A 88 9.78 10.75 -10.63
C ASN A 88 10.62 10.71 -11.92
N LYS A 89 10.25 11.53 -12.89
CA LYS A 89 10.98 11.71 -14.14
C LYS A 89 11.68 13.07 -14.25
N THR A 90 11.67 13.86 -13.18
CA THR A 90 12.14 15.26 -13.22
C THR A 90 13.65 15.41 -13.04
N GLY A 91 14.33 14.38 -12.53
CA GLY A 91 15.74 14.49 -12.14
C GLY A 91 15.96 15.31 -10.85
N ARG A 92 14.89 15.70 -10.16
CA ARG A 92 14.92 16.51 -8.93
C ARG A 92 14.30 15.75 -7.76
N MET A 93 14.61 16.18 -6.55
CA MET A 93 13.91 15.72 -5.35
C MET A 93 12.45 16.19 -5.40
N LEU A 94 11.50 15.26 -5.37
CA LEU A 94 10.08 15.57 -5.22
C LEU A 94 9.61 15.29 -3.80
N GLN A 95 8.59 15.99 -3.37
CA GLN A 95 7.91 15.75 -2.11
C GLN A 95 6.41 15.71 -2.35
N TYR A 96 5.78 14.67 -1.84
CA TYR A 96 4.32 14.50 -1.89
C TYR A 96 3.77 14.67 -0.48
N LYS A 97 2.75 15.51 -0.35
CA LYS A 97 2.08 15.76 0.93
C LYS A 97 0.57 15.54 0.79
N ALA A 98 -0.01 14.93 1.78
CA ALA A 98 -1.43 14.90 2.07
C ALA A 98 -1.60 14.94 3.59
N ASP A 99 -2.83 15.02 4.08
CA ASP A 99 -3.10 15.08 5.51
C ASP A 99 -2.39 13.94 6.27
N GLY A 100 -1.46 14.30 7.14
CA GLY A 100 -0.66 13.35 7.92
C GLY A 100 0.34 12.50 7.13
N ILE A 101 0.45 12.67 5.82
CA ILE A 101 1.34 11.90 4.97
C ILE A 101 2.36 12.82 4.30
N HIS A 102 3.62 12.47 4.42
CA HIS A 102 4.70 13.14 3.71
C HIS A 102 5.65 12.09 3.13
N ARG A 103 5.88 12.14 1.82
CA ARG A 103 6.78 11.22 1.11
C ARG A 103 7.80 12.02 0.31
N LYS A 104 9.05 11.58 0.38
CA LYS A 104 10.15 12.08 -0.43
C LYS A 104 10.42 11.11 -1.58
N HIS A 105 10.66 11.63 -2.77
CA HIS A 105 10.99 10.85 -3.96
C HIS A 105 12.31 11.37 -4.54
N PRO A 106 13.44 10.74 -4.19
CA PRO A 106 14.75 11.13 -4.70
C PRO A 106 14.85 10.93 -6.22
N PRO A 107 15.70 11.72 -6.91
CA PRO A 107 15.86 11.62 -8.36
C PRO A 107 16.48 10.29 -8.81
N ASN A 108 17.22 9.63 -7.94
CA ASN A 108 17.86 8.33 -8.22
C ASN A 108 16.95 7.12 -7.94
N TYR A 109 15.84 7.30 -7.24
CA TYR A 109 14.83 6.26 -7.03
C TYR A 109 13.87 6.22 -8.22
N LYS A 110 14.08 5.28 -9.15
CA LYS A 110 13.33 5.19 -10.40
C LYS A 110 12.04 4.38 -10.30
N LYS A 111 11.87 3.63 -9.22
CA LYS A 111 10.65 2.87 -8.96
C LYS A 111 9.52 3.80 -8.51
N PRO A 112 8.25 3.38 -8.65
CA PRO A 112 7.13 4.15 -8.13
C PRO A 112 7.18 4.33 -6.61
N VAL A 113 6.82 5.52 -6.13
CA VAL A 113 6.51 5.77 -4.72
C VAL A 113 5.00 5.64 -4.54
N LEU A 114 4.61 4.79 -3.62
CA LEU A 114 3.20 4.54 -3.31
C LEU A 114 2.64 5.69 -2.47
N PHE A 115 1.48 6.15 -2.85
CA PHE A 115 0.78 7.23 -2.18
C PHE A 115 -0.64 6.79 -1.91
N SER A 116 -0.84 6.16 -0.75
CA SER A 116 -2.11 5.61 -0.33
C SER A 116 -2.49 6.21 1.02
N PHE A 117 -3.73 6.57 1.17
CA PHE A 117 -4.30 7.08 2.42
C PHE A 117 -5.70 6.51 2.60
N GLN A 118 -6.09 6.33 3.84
CA GLN A 118 -7.44 5.93 4.17
C GLN A 118 -8.38 7.13 3.93
N PRO A 119 -9.50 6.96 3.21
CA PRO A 119 -10.49 8.00 3.13
C PRO A 119 -11.03 8.30 4.53
N GLY A 120 -10.83 9.53 4.97
CA GLY A 120 -11.42 10.00 6.22
C GLY A 120 -12.95 10.13 6.08
N PRO A 121 -13.70 10.29 7.20
CA PRO A 121 -15.14 10.55 7.15
C PRO A 121 -15.49 11.87 6.49
N TRP A 122 -14.52 12.69 6.19
CA TRP A 122 -14.66 14.00 5.56
C TRP A 122 -14.11 13.97 4.14
N LEU A 123 -15.02 13.77 3.22
CA LEU A 123 -15.07 14.36 1.89
C LEU A 123 -13.73 14.56 1.16
N PHE A 124 -13.65 13.90 0.06
CA PHE A 124 -12.93 14.25 -1.16
C PHE A 124 -12.57 15.74 -1.28
N THR A 125 -11.54 16.16 -0.59
CA THR A 125 -10.90 17.40 -0.96
C THR A 125 -9.63 17.07 -1.70
N PHE A 126 -9.76 16.67 -2.93
CA PHE A 126 -8.69 16.78 -3.91
C PHE A 126 -8.46 18.26 -4.18
N VAL A 127 -7.88 18.96 -3.23
CA VAL A 127 -7.47 20.34 -3.45
C VAL A 127 -5.96 20.33 -3.71
N GLY A 128 -5.63 20.38 -4.98
CA GLY A 128 -4.51 21.18 -5.38
C GLY A 128 -3.10 20.68 -5.13
N PHE A 129 -2.75 19.42 -5.45
CA PHE A 129 -1.36 18.99 -5.43
C PHE A 129 -0.70 18.91 -6.82
N PHE A 130 -1.37 19.33 -7.86
CA PHE A 130 -0.81 19.34 -9.21
C PHE A 130 -0.15 20.65 -9.63
N SER A 131 -0.19 21.68 -8.82
CA SER A 131 0.34 22.99 -9.22
C SER A 131 1.86 23.15 -9.10
N THR A 132 2.57 22.18 -8.54
CA THR A 132 4.03 22.23 -8.44
C THR A 132 4.73 21.34 -9.47
N LEU A 133 3.97 20.70 -10.35
CA LEU A 133 4.52 19.83 -11.40
C LEU A 133 4.65 20.51 -12.76
N LEU A 134 4.32 21.78 -12.88
CA LEU A 134 4.30 22.53 -14.13
C LEU A 134 5.14 23.81 -14.08
N HIS A 135 6.36 23.73 -13.60
CA HIS A 135 7.36 24.74 -13.94
C HIS A 135 8.74 24.15 -13.91
#